data_1629a5d27e31f881208d32d263269324
#
_entry.id   1629a5d27e31f881208d32d263269324
#
_cell.length_a   1.000
_cell.length_b   1.000
_cell.length_c   1.000
_cell.angle_alpha   90.00
_cell.angle_beta   90.00
_cell.angle_gamma   90.00
#
_symmetry.space_group_name_H-M   'P 1'
#
loop_
_entity.id
_entity.type
_entity.pdbx_description
1 polymer ?
#
loop_
_entity_poly.entity_id
_entity_poly.type
_entity_poly.pdbx_seq_one_letter_code
_entity_poly.pdbx_strand_id
1 'polypeptide(L)'
;MDARIWSLAWLALAAACDGGAAESRRDVEPPEARYPVTINTPRVLEGLPVGPLDVSGRPTVVACGTCHEPGEQREFPESTGEIGAPHAGLSLRHGELPCASCHAQSDRSELHLADGTDIPLTDALRLCAQCHGPQYRDYRHGAHGGMRGHWDLSRGPRERNHCVACHDPHAPAFGQFEPVPGPRDRFTGAAAPHGDAHD
;
A
#
# COMPACT_ATOMS: atom_id res chain seq x y z
N MET A 1 25.62 -59.32 -26.65
CA MET A 1 24.77 -58.11 -26.80
C MET A 1 25.31 -57.10 -25.84
N ASP A 2 26.06 -56.14 -26.43
CA ASP A 2 27.06 -55.34 -25.69
C ASP A 2 26.45 -54.18 -24.92
N ALA A 3 26.72 -54.16 -23.62
CA ALA A 3 26.34 -53.11 -22.70
C ALA A 3 27.02 -51.74 -22.96
N ARG A 4 27.84 -51.65 -23.97
CA ARG A 4 28.61 -50.43 -24.33
C ARG A 4 27.90 -49.43 -25.21
N ILE A 5 26.78 -49.81 -25.82
CA ILE A 5 26.01 -48.91 -26.72
C ILE A 5 25.09 -47.98 -25.94
N TRP A 6 24.68 -48.35 -24.73
CA TRP A 6 23.76 -47.54 -23.93
C TRP A 6 24.44 -46.36 -23.19
N SER A 7 25.77 -46.44 -22.97
CA SER A 7 26.52 -45.39 -22.27
C SER A 7 26.79 -44.14 -23.13
N LEU A 8 26.75 -44.26 -24.43
CA LEU A 8 26.98 -43.12 -25.34
C LEU A 8 25.70 -42.30 -25.62
N ALA A 9 24.53 -42.91 -25.45
CA ALA A 9 23.26 -42.23 -25.64
C ALA A 9 22.93 -41.22 -24.51
N TRP A 10 23.44 -41.46 -23.31
CA TRP A 10 23.22 -40.56 -22.17
C TRP A 10 24.14 -39.34 -22.14
N LEU A 11 25.30 -39.40 -22.77
CA LEU A 11 26.21 -38.27 -22.90
C LEU A 11 25.76 -37.25 -23.94
N ALA A 12 24.98 -37.65 -24.92
CA ALA A 12 24.47 -36.74 -25.95
C ALA A 12 23.25 -35.90 -25.48
N LEU A 13 22.51 -36.32 -24.44
CA LEU A 13 21.38 -35.56 -23.90
C LEU A 13 21.78 -34.48 -22.92
N ALA A 14 22.96 -34.57 -22.30
CA ALA A 14 23.44 -33.57 -21.36
C ALA A 14 24.00 -32.29 -22.01
N ALA A 15 24.29 -32.33 -23.31
CA ALA A 15 24.83 -31.18 -24.04
C ALA A 15 23.76 -30.24 -24.66
N ALA A 16 22.48 -30.57 -24.52
CA ALA A 16 21.39 -29.79 -25.09
C ALA A 16 20.83 -28.68 -24.20
N CYS A 17 21.35 -28.56 -22.97
CA CYS A 17 20.91 -27.50 -22.01
C CYS A 17 21.90 -26.35 -21.90
N ASP A 18 22.98 -26.35 -22.71
CA ASP A 18 23.92 -25.21 -22.78
C ASP A 18 23.49 -24.24 -23.87
N GLY A 19 22.22 -23.88 -23.79
CA GLY A 19 21.52 -23.03 -24.72
C GLY A 19 21.47 -21.59 -24.27
N GLY A 20 22.26 -20.76 -24.91
CA GLY A 20 22.03 -19.35 -24.95
C GLY A 20 22.66 -18.62 -23.78
N ALA A 21 23.79 -18.00 -24.06
CA ALA A 21 24.28 -16.88 -23.29
C ALA A 21 23.08 -15.98 -22.98
N ALA A 22 22.69 -15.94 -21.71
CA ALA A 22 21.79 -14.91 -21.22
C ALA A 22 22.44 -13.60 -21.64
N GLU A 23 21.86 -12.98 -22.65
CA GLU A 23 22.28 -11.66 -23.10
C GLU A 23 22.27 -10.81 -21.84
N SER A 24 23.45 -10.50 -21.34
CA SER A 24 23.65 -9.72 -20.13
C SER A 24 22.74 -8.51 -20.28
N ARG A 25 21.65 -8.47 -19.53
CA ARG A 25 20.89 -7.24 -19.34
C ARG A 25 21.95 -6.22 -18.96
N ARG A 26 22.26 -5.34 -19.88
CA ARG A 26 23.10 -4.20 -19.55
C ARG A 26 22.41 -3.56 -18.38
N ASP A 27 23.08 -3.55 -17.24
CA ASP A 27 22.63 -2.79 -16.08
C ASP A 27 22.68 -1.32 -16.51
N VAL A 28 21.58 -0.89 -17.14
CA VAL A 28 21.39 0.53 -17.44
C VAL A 28 21.15 1.17 -16.10
N GLU A 29 22.18 1.85 -15.60
CA GLU A 29 22.05 2.64 -14.40
C GLU A 29 20.86 3.59 -14.58
N PRO A 30 19.88 3.54 -13.67
CA PRO A 30 18.71 4.40 -13.81
C PRO A 30 19.16 5.86 -13.81
N PRO A 31 18.57 6.70 -14.66
CA PRO A 31 18.94 8.11 -14.74
C PRO A 31 18.78 8.77 -13.37
N GLU A 32 19.73 9.63 -13.02
CA GLU A 32 19.72 10.35 -11.74
C GLU A 32 18.44 11.15 -11.59
N ALA A 33 17.78 10.96 -10.44
CA ALA A 33 16.55 11.66 -10.12
C ALA A 33 16.82 13.16 -9.92
N ARG A 34 16.30 14.00 -10.81
CA ARG A 34 16.47 15.46 -10.78
C ARG A 34 15.29 16.19 -10.14
N TYR A 35 14.14 15.50 -10.10
CA TYR A 35 12.89 16.07 -9.63
C TYR A 35 12.38 15.30 -8.41
N PRO A 36 11.66 15.99 -7.50
CA PRO A 36 11.17 15.37 -6.27
C PRO A 36 9.98 14.45 -6.50
N VAL A 37 9.78 13.56 -5.53
CA VAL A 37 8.51 12.86 -5.32
C VAL A 37 7.76 13.56 -4.19
N THR A 38 6.57 14.05 -4.46
CA THR A 38 5.68 14.62 -3.45
C THR A 38 4.63 13.58 -3.06
N ILE A 39 4.44 13.35 -1.76
CA ILE A 39 3.37 12.50 -1.24
C ILE A 39 2.25 13.40 -0.75
N ASN A 40 1.06 13.24 -1.34
CA ASN A 40 -0.12 13.98 -0.95
C ASN A 40 -0.68 13.40 0.35
N THR A 41 -0.43 14.07 1.46
CA THR A 41 -0.90 13.66 2.79
C THR A 41 -2.34 14.13 2.99
N PRO A 42 -3.31 13.23 3.27
CA PRO A 42 -4.68 13.61 3.53
C PRO A 42 -4.83 14.39 4.84
N ARG A 43 -5.69 15.41 4.83
CA ARG A 43 -5.95 16.26 6.02
C ARG A 43 -6.48 15.49 7.23
N VAL A 44 -7.11 14.34 7.03
CA VAL A 44 -7.53 13.46 8.14
C VAL A 44 -6.38 13.01 9.04
N LEU A 45 -5.15 13.07 8.56
CA LEU A 45 -3.96 12.79 9.38
C LEU A 45 -3.48 14.00 10.19
N GLU A 46 -4.07 15.17 9.99
CA GLU A 46 -3.78 16.37 10.77
C GLU A 46 -4.68 16.47 12.02
N GLY A 47 -5.72 15.66 12.10
CA GLY A 47 -6.66 15.63 13.22
C GLY A 47 -8.02 15.06 12.87
N LEU A 48 -8.98 15.31 13.75
CA LEU A 48 -10.35 14.80 13.62
C LEU A 48 -11.18 15.74 12.71
N PRO A 49 -11.82 15.22 11.65
CA PRO A 49 -12.78 16.01 10.89
C PRO A 49 -14.06 16.25 11.71
N VAL A 50 -14.49 17.50 11.80
CA VAL A 50 -15.66 17.91 12.58
C VAL A 50 -16.56 18.83 11.77
N GLY A 51 -17.86 18.75 12.04
CA GLY A 51 -18.84 19.65 11.45
C GLY A 51 -19.09 19.46 9.95
N PRO A 52 -19.84 20.37 9.32
CA PRO A 52 -20.12 20.32 7.89
C PRO A 52 -18.88 20.67 7.07
N LEU A 53 -18.90 20.28 5.80
CA LEU A 53 -17.87 20.65 4.85
C LEU A 53 -17.87 22.19 4.62
N ASP A 54 -16.70 22.76 4.38
CA ASP A 54 -16.54 24.16 4.01
C ASP A 54 -17.08 24.41 2.56
N VAL A 55 -17.09 25.65 2.12
CA VAL A 55 -17.55 26.05 0.78
C VAL A 55 -16.76 25.41 -0.36
N SER A 56 -15.60 24.84 -0.07
CA SER A 56 -14.75 24.11 -1.01
C SER A 56 -14.93 22.59 -0.89
N GLY A 57 -15.91 22.12 -0.11
CA GLY A 57 -16.16 20.70 0.11
C GLY A 57 -15.13 20.01 1.03
N ARG A 58 -14.40 20.76 1.84
CA ARG A 58 -13.36 20.22 2.74
C ARG A 58 -13.86 20.21 4.18
N PRO A 59 -13.56 19.16 4.95
CA PRO A 59 -13.90 19.12 6.38
C PRO A 59 -13.06 20.12 7.16
N THR A 60 -13.64 20.71 8.20
CA THR A 60 -12.88 21.35 9.26
C THR A 60 -12.17 20.28 10.07
N VAL A 61 -10.89 20.47 10.33
CA VAL A 61 -10.08 19.50 11.08
C VAL A 61 -9.65 20.13 12.40
N VAL A 62 -9.87 19.42 13.50
CA VAL A 62 -9.44 19.79 14.85
C VAL A 62 -8.26 18.91 15.25
N ALA A 63 -7.14 19.53 15.61
CA ALA A 63 -5.96 18.78 16.04
C ALA A 63 -6.24 17.98 17.31
N CYS A 64 -5.66 16.79 17.41
CA CYS A 64 -5.86 15.87 18.54
C CYS A 64 -5.50 16.52 19.87
N GLY A 65 -4.42 17.30 19.92
CA GLY A 65 -3.99 18.06 21.12
C GLY A 65 -4.97 19.15 21.60
N THR A 66 -6.06 19.43 20.85
CA THR A 66 -7.12 20.34 21.33
C THR A 66 -7.92 19.71 22.49
N CYS A 67 -8.02 18.39 22.52
CA CYS A 67 -8.76 17.63 23.52
C CYS A 67 -7.87 16.66 24.32
N HIS A 68 -6.71 16.30 23.79
CA HIS A 68 -5.75 15.40 24.41
C HIS A 68 -4.45 16.14 24.70
N GLU A 69 -4.10 16.25 25.97
CA GLU A 69 -2.82 16.86 26.35
C GLU A 69 -1.66 15.89 26.07
N PRO A 70 -0.59 16.33 25.37
CA PRO A 70 0.62 15.54 25.21
C PRO A 70 1.21 15.14 26.57
N GLY A 71 1.62 13.88 26.71
CA GLY A 71 2.14 13.33 27.96
C GLY A 71 1.06 12.80 28.92
N GLU A 72 -0.21 13.04 28.66
CA GLU A 72 -1.31 12.41 29.40
C GLU A 72 -1.41 10.94 29.00
N GLN A 73 -0.99 10.05 29.89
CA GLN A 73 -1.14 8.60 29.66
C GLN A 73 -2.58 8.19 29.96
N ARG A 74 -3.37 8.05 28.89
CA ARG A 74 -4.70 7.44 28.95
C ARG A 74 -4.62 6.04 28.36
N GLU A 75 -5.15 5.09 29.08
CA GLU A 75 -5.34 3.74 28.54
C GLU A 75 -6.27 3.79 27.32
N PHE A 76 -6.00 2.91 26.37
CA PHE A 76 -6.91 2.73 25.25
C PHE A 76 -8.10 1.87 25.72
N PRO A 77 -9.29 2.08 25.16
CA PRO A 77 -10.42 1.22 25.43
C PRO A 77 -10.14 -0.21 24.95
N GLU A 78 -10.71 -1.20 25.64
CA GLU A 78 -10.58 -2.61 25.25
C GLU A 78 -11.33 -2.91 23.95
N SER A 79 -12.38 -2.15 23.66
CA SER A 79 -13.20 -2.31 22.47
C SER A 79 -13.63 -0.96 21.87
N THR A 80 -13.92 -0.95 20.56
CA THR A 80 -14.45 0.24 19.90
C THR A 80 -15.84 0.66 20.42
N GLY A 81 -16.59 -0.25 21.04
CA GLY A 81 -17.90 0.04 21.64
C GLY A 81 -17.83 0.96 22.84
N GLU A 82 -16.67 1.07 23.49
CA GLU A 82 -16.44 1.95 24.64
C GLU A 82 -16.07 3.38 24.24
N ILE A 83 -15.82 3.60 22.94
CA ILE A 83 -15.39 4.90 22.43
C ILE A 83 -16.58 5.84 22.33
N GLY A 84 -16.55 6.90 23.14
CA GLY A 84 -17.57 7.96 23.12
C GLY A 84 -17.33 9.00 22.03
N ALA A 85 -18.23 10.00 22.00
CA ALA A 85 -18.04 11.15 21.14
C ALA A 85 -16.73 11.89 21.52
N PRO A 86 -15.99 12.46 20.53
CA PRO A 86 -16.37 12.58 19.12
C PRO A 86 -15.96 11.38 18.23
N HIS A 87 -15.38 10.33 18.81
CA HIS A 87 -14.90 9.15 18.06
C HIS A 87 -15.93 8.01 18.00
N ALA A 88 -17.15 8.24 18.43
CA ALA A 88 -18.21 7.24 18.43
C ALA A 88 -18.46 6.71 17.00
N GLY A 89 -18.66 5.39 16.89
CA GLY A 89 -18.90 4.73 15.60
C GLY A 89 -17.65 4.24 14.88
N LEU A 90 -16.47 4.40 15.46
CA LEU A 90 -15.24 3.80 14.93
C LEU A 90 -15.43 2.27 14.81
N SER A 91 -15.12 1.73 13.64
CA SER A 91 -15.16 0.28 13.38
C SER A 91 -13.75 -0.22 13.12
N LEU A 92 -13.24 -1.05 14.01
CA LEU A 92 -11.93 -1.68 13.82
C LEU A 92 -12.10 -3.05 13.14
N ARG A 93 -11.60 -3.16 11.93
CA ARG A 93 -11.57 -4.38 11.11
C ARG A 93 -10.19 -4.53 10.47
N HIS A 94 -9.16 -4.50 11.32
CA HIS A 94 -7.76 -4.62 10.92
C HIS A 94 -7.09 -5.76 11.71
N GLY A 95 -7.65 -6.96 11.61
CA GLY A 95 -7.26 -8.09 12.44
C GLY A 95 -7.61 -7.88 13.91
N GLU A 96 -6.87 -8.53 14.79
CA GLU A 96 -7.02 -8.46 16.25
C GLU A 96 -5.97 -7.50 16.87
N LEU A 97 -5.59 -6.47 16.15
CA LEU A 97 -4.59 -5.51 16.61
C LEU A 97 -5.20 -4.57 17.67
N PRO A 98 -4.60 -4.44 18.85
CA PRO A 98 -5.03 -3.43 19.83
C PRO A 98 -4.65 -2.02 19.34
N CYS A 99 -5.36 -1.02 19.86
CA CYS A 99 -5.14 0.39 19.50
C CYS A 99 -3.68 0.81 19.68
N ALA A 100 -3.04 0.35 20.74
CA ALA A 100 -1.63 0.61 21.06
C ALA A 100 -0.62 -0.01 20.08
N SER A 101 -1.06 -0.90 19.17
CA SER A 101 -0.17 -1.37 18.09
C SER A 101 0.15 -0.29 17.06
N CYS A 102 -0.65 0.77 17.03
CA CYS A 102 -0.53 1.86 16.05
C CYS A 102 -0.45 3.24 16.70
N HIS A 103 -1.16 3.47 17.79
CA HIS A 103 -1.26 4.77 18.45
C HIS A 103 -0.37 4.87 19.69
N ALA A 104 0.37 5.97 19.81
CA ALA A 104 1.15 6.27 21.00
C ALA A 104 0.24 6.54 22.20
N GLN A 105 0.61 6.02 23.38
CA GLN A 105 -0.12 6.28 24.61
C GLN A 105 0.19 7.66 25.18
N SER A 106 1.39 8.16 24.91
CA SER A 106 1.90 9.43 25.40
C SER A 106 1.34 10.64 24.68
N ASP A 107 0.97 10.48 23.40
CA ASP A 107 0.41 11.54 22.57
C ASP A 107 -0.53 10.97 21.51
N ARG A 108 -1.80 11.38 21.54
CA ARG A 108 -2.82 10.93 20.58
C ARG A 108 -2.65 11.49 19.18
N SER A 109 -1.75 12.45 18.99
CA SER A 109 -1.35 12.95 17.67
C SER A 109 -0.21 12.15 17.05
N GLU A 110 0.29 11.12 17.75
CA GLU A 110 1.40 10.30 17.32
C GLU A 110 1.02 8.84 17.13
N LEU A 111 1.79 8.19 16.26
CA LEU A 111 1.75 6.75 16.04
C LEU A 111 2.98 6.12 16.69
N HIS A 112 2.84 4.85 17.07
CA HIS A 112 3.89 4.07 17.72
C HIS A 112 4.45 3.01 16.77
N LEU A 113 5.76 3.05 16.53
CA LEU A 113 6.44 2.03 15.74
C LEU A 113 6.87 0.83 16.59
N ALA A 114 7.09 -0.31 15.95
CA ALA A 114 7.48 -1.55 16.64
C ALA A 114 8.81 -1.47 17.40
N ASP A 115 9.66 -0.50 17.07
CA ASP A 115 10.93 -0.24 17.76
C ASP A 115 10.79 0.71 18.96
N GLY A 116 9.58 1.15 19.27
CA GLY A 116 9.29 2.08 20.34
C GLY A 116 9.40 3.56 19.95
N THR A 117 9.65 3.87 18.69
CA THR A 117 9.71 5.25 18.21
C THR A 117 8.32 5.79 17.95
N ASP A 118 8.00 6.96 18.50
CA ASP A 118 6.78 7.68 18.16
C ASP A 118 7.02 8.58 16.95
N ILE A 119 6.02 8.66 16.08
CA ILE A 119 6.04 9.43 14.84
C ILE A 119 4.71 10.17 14.65
N PRO A 120 4.70 11.33 13.98
CA PRO A 120 3.44 12.02 13.71
C PRO A 120 2.52 11.21 12.82
N LEU A 121 1.19 11.41 12.95
CA LEU A 121 0.18 10.76 12.11
C LEU A 121 0.45 10.93 10.62
N THR A 122 1.03 12.06 10.21
CA THR A 122 1.39 12.33 8.82
C THR A 122 2.46 11.41 8.25
N ASP A 123 3.22 10.71 9.12
CA ASP A 123 4.24 9.73 8.76
C ASP A 123 3.69 8.28 8.77
N ALA A 124 2.38 8.09 8.81
CA ALA A 124 1.74 6.77 8.88
C ALA A 124 2.19 5.78 7.79
N LEU A 125 2.74 6.27 6.68
CA LEU A 125 3.37 5.41 5.66
C LEU A 125 4.44 4.50 6.27
N ARG A 126 5.23 5.00 7.22
CA ARG A 126 6.28 4.24 7.91
C ARG A 126 5.68 3.14 8.79
N LEU A 127 4.59 3.45 9.48
CA LEU A 127 3.87 2.46 10.28
C LEU A 127 3.29 1.35 9.38
N CYS A 128 2.55 1.71 8.32
CA CYS A 128 1.99 0.74 7.38
C CYS A 128 3.06 -0.19 6.80
N ALA A 129 4.23 0.36 6.47
CA ALA A 129 5.34 -0.37 5.87
C ALA A 129 5.92 -1.48 6.75
N GLN A 130 5.77 -1.41 8.07
CA GLN A 130 6.31 -2.43 8.99
C GLN A 130 5.62 -3.80 8.81
N CYS A 131 4.32 -3.80 8.53
CA CYS A 131 3.53 -5.02 8.35
C CYS A 131 3.22 -5.29 6.87
N HIS A 132 3.06 -4.24 6.05
CA HIS A 132 2.69 -4.32 4.64
C HIS A 132 3.91 -4.16 3.71
N GLY A 133 5.00 -4.86 4.01
CA GLY A 133 6.27 -4.78 3.26
C GLY A 133 6.15 -4.98 1.75
N PRO A 134 5.44 -6.02 1.25
CA PRO A 134 5.24 -6.22 -0.19
C PRO A 134 4.50 -5.04 -0.85
N GLN A 135 3.40 -4.58 -0.26
CA GLN A 135 2.61 -3.45 -0.77
C GLN A 135 3.42 -2.14 -0.74
N TYR A 136 4.23 -1.94 0.31
CA TYR A 136 5.11 -0.78 0.41
C TYR A 136 6.23 -0.82 -0.64
N ARG A 137 6.81 -2.00 -0.91
CA ARG A 137 7.77 -2.18 -2.00
C ARG A 137 7.13 -1.78 -3.33
N ASP A 138 5.95 -2.31 -3.63
CA ASP A 138 5.22 -2.02 -4.88
C ASP A 138 4.84 -0.53 -4.95
N TYR A 139 4.48 0.08 -3.82
CA TYR A 139 4.28 1.52 -3.70
C TYR A 139 5.55 2.29 -4.09
N ARG A 140 6.70 1.94 -3.55
CA ARG A 140 7.97 2.62 -3.87
C ARG A 140 8.32 2.54 -5.36
N HIS A 141 7.99 1.44 -6.01
CA HIS A 141 8.25 1.23 -7.44
C HIS A 141 7.13 1.73 -8.37
N GLY A 142 6.06 2.29 -7.82
CA GLY A 142 4.97 2.87 -8.62
C GLY A 142 3.89 1.89 -9.04
N ALA A 143 3.95 0.63 -8.62
CA ALA A 143 2.96 -0.40 -8.94
C ALA A 143 1.72 -0.36 -8.03
N HIS A 144 1.79 0.35 -6.89
CA HIS A 144 0.69 0.51 -5.93
C HIS A 144 0.50 1.98 -5.56
N GLY A 145 -0.72 2.39 -5.20
CA GLY A 145 -1.01 3.69 -4.56
C GLY A 145 -1.16 4.88 -5.51
N GLY A 146 -1.33 4.65 -6.80
CA GLY A 146 -1.51 5.71 -7.78
C GLY A 146 -0.29 6.63 -7.95
N MET A 147 -0.22 7.26 -9.10
CA MET A 147 0.87 8.17 -9.45
C MET A 147 0.41 9.20 -10.48
N ARG A 148 0.82 10.45 -10.29
CA ARG A 148 0.68 11.53 -11.28
C ARG A 148 2.06 12.08 -11.62
N GLY A 149 2.20 12.61 -12.82
CA GLY A 149 3.47 13.16 -13.30
C GLY A 149 4.36 12.13 -13.99
N HIS A 150 5.66 12.21 -13.79
CA HIS A 150 6.63 11.43 -14.52
C HIS A 150 7.05 10.16 -13.78
N TRP A 151 7.05 9.02 -14.47
CA TRP A 151 7.62 7.78 -13.96
C TRP A 151 9.16 7.87 -13.87
N ASP A 152 9.77 8.65 -14.76
CA ASP A 152 11.19 8.95 -14.81
C ASP A 152 11.45 10.32 -14.20
N LEU A 153 12.04 10.33 -13.00
CA LEU A 153 12.31 11.56 -12.24
C LEU A 153 13.45 12.41 -12.85
N SER A 154 14.13 11.96 -13.87
CA SER A 154 15.04 12.81 -14.63
C SER A 154 14.30 13.78 -15.56
N ARG A 155 13.01 13.53 -15.85
CA ARG A 155 12.18 14.25 -16.81
C ARG A 155 11.16 15.20 -16.18
N GLY A 156 10.76 14.94 -14.94
CA GLY A 156 9.81 15.79 -14.25
C GLY A 156 9.40 15.25 -12.87
N PRO A 157 8.67 16.04 -12.07
CA PRO A 157 8.24 15.68 -10.74
C PRO A 157 7.16 14.60 -10.77
N ARG A 158 6.99 13.92 -9.63
CA ARG A 158 5.99 12.90 -9.39
C ARG A 158 5.21 13.21 -8.14
N GLU A 159 3.90 13.02 -8.21
CA GLU A 159 3.02 13.04 -7.06
C GLU A 159 2.50 11.62 -6.77
N ARG A 160 2.40 11.29 -5.49
CA ARG A 160 1.89 10.01 -5.01
C ARG A 160 0.81 10.24 -3.96
N ASN A 161 -0.17 9.36 -3.93
CA ASN A 161 -1.14 9.36 -2.84
C ASN A 161 -0.56 8.68 -1.61
N HIS A 162 -0.95 9.13 -0.43
CA HIS A 162 -0.67 8.44 0.82
C HIS A 162 -1.57 7.19 0.95
N CYS A 163 -1.16 6.17 1.74
CA CYS A 163 -1.97 4.95 1.93
C CYS A 163 -3.40 5.27 2.40
N VAL A 164 -3.55 6.16 3.37
CA VAL A 164 -4.87 6.54 3.92
C VAL A 164 -5.68 7.45 3.00
N ALA A 165 -5.17 7.83 1.84
CA ALA A 165 -5.98 8.49 0.82
C ALA A 165 -6.98 7.53 0.16
N CYS A 166 -6.71 6.23 0.25
CA CYS A 166 -7.53 5.18 -0.34
C CYS A 166 -7.96 4.13 0.68
N HIS A 167 -7.16 3.88 1.73
CA HIS A 167 -7.44 2.89 2.76
C HIS A 167 -7.86 3.57 4.07
N ASP A 168 -8.99 3.16 4.65
CA ASP A 168 -9.29 3.49 6.04
C ASP A 168 -8.33 2.69 6.95
N PRO A 169 -7.49 3.30 7.77
CA PRO A 169 -6.54 2.58 8.61
C PRO A 169 -7.18 1.63 9.61
N HIS A 170 -8.42 1.87 10.01
CA HIS A 170 -9.17 1.02 10.93
C HIS A 170 -9.93 -0.12 10.22
N ALA A 171 -10.16 -0.01 8.91
CA ALA A 171 -10.81 -1.02 8.08
C ALA A 171 -10.24 -1.02 6.67
N PRO A 172 -8.93 -1.36 6.49
CA PRO A 172 -8.18 -1.09 5.26
C PRO A 172 -8.53 -1.99 4.08
N ALA A 173 -9.30 -3.05 4.27
CA ALA A 173 -9.65 -3.97 3.20
C ALA A 173 -10.57 -3.29 2.17
N PHE A 174 -10.19 -3.35 0.90
CA PHE A 174 -11.09 -3.01 -0.19
C PHE A 174 -12.14 -4.11 -0.37
N GLY A 175 -13.35 -3.69 -0.73
CA GLY A 175 -14.35 -4.62 -1.23
C GLY A 175 -13.88 -5.31 -2.52
N GLN A 176 -14.41 -6.50 -2.77
CA GLN A 176 -14.19 -7.15 -4.06
C GLN A 176 -14.96 -6.38 -5.14
N PHE A 177 -14.28 -6.03 -6.22
CA PHE A 177 -14.90 -5.41 -7.38
C PHE A 177 -15.12 -6.48 -8.44
N GLU A 178 -16.31 -6.50 -9.04
CA GLU A 178 -16.50 -7.31 -10.22
C GLU A 178 -15.63 -6.75 -11.37
N PRO A 179 -14.92 -7.63 -12.09
CA PRO A 179 -14.15 -7.19 -13.24
C PRO A 179 -15.06 -6.52 -14.27
N VAL A 180 -14.68 -5.33 -14.71
CA VAL A 180 -15.38 -4.71 -15.86
C VAL A 180 -15.26 -5.63 -17.08
N PRO A 181 -16.31 -5.76 -17.90
CA PRO A 181 -16.20 -6.47 -19.16
C PRO A 181 -15.02 -5.94 -19.97
N GLY A 182 -14.26 -6.85 -20.59
CA GLY A 182 -13.17 -6.46 -21.46
C GLY A 182 -13.60 -5.51 -22.56
N PRO A 183 -12.70 -4.69 -23.11
CA PRO A 183 -13.01 -3.80 -24.19
C PRO A 183 -13.54 -4.58 -25.37
N ARG A 184 -14.67 -4.11 -25.93
CA ARG A 184 -15.23 -4.69 -27.15
C ARG A 184 -14.39 -4.21 -28.33
N ASP A 185 -13.66 -5.14 -28.93
CA ASP A 185 -12.99 -4.86 -30.19
C ASP A 185 -14.01 -4.78 -31.32
N ARG A 186 -13.93 -3.72 -32.12
CA ARG A 186 -14.80 -3.53 -33.30
C ARG A 186 -14.55 -4.57 -34.40
N PHE A 187 -13.40 -5.22 -34.38
CA PHE A 187 -12.92 -6.06 -35.46
C PHE A 187 -13.00 -7.56 -35.16
N THR A 188 -13.09 -7.97 -33.90
CA THR A 188 -13.03 -9.39 -33.50
C THR A 188 -14.39 -10.02 -33.23
N GLY A 189 -15.52 -9.30 -33.43
CA GLY A 189 -16.85 -9.83 -33.11
C GLY A 189 -17.10 -9.98 -31.60
N ALA A 190 -18.27 -10.43 -31.21
CA ALA A 190 -18.63 -10.60 -29.80
C ALA A 190 -17.67 -11.57 -29.13
N ALA A 191 -17.02 -11.13 -28.03
CA ALA A 191 -16.24 -12.01 -27.21
C ALA A 191 -17.06 -13.25 -26.81
N ALA A 192 -16.48 -14.42 -26.97
CA ALA A 192 -17.09 -15.65 -26.48
C ALA A 192 -17.40 -15.50 -24.97
N PRO A 193 -18.53 -15.99 -24.47
CA PRO A 193 -18.81 -15.97 -23.06
C PRO A 193 -17.68 -16.72 -22.34
N HIS A 194 -17.07 -16.05 -21.36
CA HIS A 194 -16.12 -16.70 -20.47
C HIS A 194 -16.89 -17.79 -19.74
N GLY A 195 -16.55 -19.05 -20.06
CA GLY A 195 -17.16 -20.20 -19.41
C GLY A 195 -16.85 -20.13 -17.92
N ASP A 196 -17.89 -20.31 -17.12
CA ASP A 196 -17.77 -20.56 -15.69
C ASP A 196 -16.83 -21.74 -15.48
N ALA A 197 -15.66 -21.47 -14.98
CA ALA A 197 -14.73 -22.49 -14.56
C ALA A 197 -14.17 -22.06 -13.22
N HIS A 198 -14.69 -22.67 -12.21
CA HIS A 198 -13.97 -23.27 -11.09
C HIS A 198 -14.91 -23.42 -9.91
N ASP A 199 -15.47 -24.67 -9.85
CA ASP A 199 -15.78 -25.32 -8.59
C ASP A 199 -14.51 -25.58 -7.79
#